data_74dee99f57c70c4dd200cad85fa678c9
#
_entry.id   74dee99f57c70c4dd200cad85fa678c9
#
_cell.length_a   1.000
_cell.length_b   1.000
_cell.length_c   1.000
_cell.angle_alpha   90.00
_cell.angle_beta   90.00
_cell.angle_gamma   90.00
#
_symmetry.space_group_name_H-M   'P 1'
#
loop_
_entity.id
_entity.type
_entity.pdbx_description
1 polymer ?
#
loop_
_entity_poly.entity_id
_entity_poly.type
_entity_poly.pdbx_seq_one_letter_code
_entity_poly.pdbx_strand_id
1 'polypeptide(L)'
;MKKVAIIMGSDSDWPVVKGACTVLKDFGVPYEAHILSAHRTPEAAAAFARSARAEGYGVILCAAGMAAHLAGAFAANTTLPVVGIPMKGGAMDGLDALLATVQMPSGFPVATVALNGAKNAAYLAVAILAVADDELAAKLDSFRADTAAAIAKKDADIAAEAAAL
;
A
#
# COMPACT_ATOMS: atom_id res chain seq x y z
N MET A 1 -19.09 2.18 0.60
CA MET A 1 -17.64 2.14 0.29
C MET A 1 -16.98 0.95 0.96
N LYS A 2 -16.09 0.23 0.28
CA LYS A 2 -15.29 -0.87 0.85
C LYS A 2 -14.14 -0.31 1.68
N LYS A 3 -13.77 -1.01 2.78
CA LYS A 3 -12.63 -0.64 3.62
C LYS A 3 -11.32 -1.30 3.16
N VAL A 4 -10.18 -0.76 3.61
CA VAL A 4 -8.84 -1.28 3.34
C VAL A 4 -8.27 -1.92 4.59
N ALA A 5 -7.72 -3.15 4.47
CA ALA A 5 -6.92 -3.75 5.52
C ALA A 5 -5.45 -3.35 5.35
N ILE A 6 -4.82 -2.97 6.44
CA ILE A 6 -3.38 -2.69 6.50
C ILE A 6 -2.75 -3.72 7.44
N ILE A 7 -1.96 -4.62 6.87
CA ILE A 7 -1.36 -5.72 7.60
C ILE A 7 0.15 -5.54 7.65
N MET A 8 0.75 -5.72 8.81
CA MET A 8 2.19 -5.69 8.99
C MET A 8 2.67 -6.92 9.78
N GLY A 9 3.84 -7.44 9.42
CA GLY A 9 4.42 -8.61 10.06
C GLY A 9 4.99 -8.33 11.46
N SER A 10 5.27 -7.05 11.76
CA SER A 10 5.84 -6.55 13.02
C SER A 10 5.41 -5.11 13.28
N ASP A 11 5.38 -4.71 14.54
CA ASP A 11 5.20 -3.33 14.98
C ASP A 11 6.35 -2.41 14.56
N SER A 12 7.54 -2.96 14.28
CA SER A 12 8.69 -2.23 13.73
C SER A 12 8.40 -1.54 12.40
N ASP A 13 7.40 -2.02 11.64
CA ASP A 13 7.01 -1.46 10.35
C ASP A 13 6.07 -0.25 10.48
N TRP A 14 5.45 -0.10 11.65
CA TRP A 14 4.44 0.94 11.90
C TRP A 14 4.89 2.38 11.60
N PRO A 15 6.12 2.82 11.92
CA PRO A 15 6.57 4.18 11.61
C PRO A 15 6.45 4.56 10.14
N VAL A 16 6.59 3.58 9.23
CA VAL A 16 6.41 3.76 7.78
C VAL A 16 4.96 3.53 7.39
N VAL A 17 4.37 2.43 7.86
CA VAL A 17 3.03 1.97 7.45
C VAL A 17 1.93 2.97 7.82
N LYS A 18 2.05 3.70 8.93
CA LYS A 18 1.11 4.77 9.32
C LYS A 18 0.91 5.85 8.24
N GLY A 19 1.88 6.00 7.31
CA GLY A 19 1.71 6.89 6.17
C GLY A 19 0.59 6.48 5.21
N ALA A 20 0.26 5.19 5.13
CA ALA A 20 -0.90 4.71 4.39
C ALA A 20 -2.22 5.14 5.06
N CYS A 21 -2.28 5.09 6.38
CA CYS A 21 -3.44 5.55 7.15
C CYS A 21 -3.78 7.02 6.85
N THR A 22 -2.75 7.88 6.79
CA THR A 22 -2.93 9.30 6.46
C THR A 22 -3.57 9.47 5.09
N VAL A 23 -3.04 8.81 4.05
CA VAL A 23 -3.58 8.88 2.70
C VAL A 23 -5.03 8.38 2.66
N LEU A 24 -5.33 7.23 3.24
CA LEU A 24 -6.69 6.69 3.24
C LEU A 24 -7.68 7.62 3.95
N LYS A 25 -7.26 8.23 5.06
CA LYS A 25 -8.05 9.23 5.80
C LYS A 25 -8.35 10.46 4.92
N ASP A 26 -7.34 10.98 4.22
CA ASP A 26 -7.48 12.17 3.37
C ASP A 26 -8.48 11.93 2.22
N PHE A 27 -8.54 10.70 1.70
CA PHE A 27 -9.53 10.28 0.69
C PHE A 27 -10.88 9.86 1.29
N GLY A 28 -11.01 9.78 2.61
CA GLY A 28 -12.24 9.33 3.28
C GLY A 28 -12.50 7.82 3.15
N VAL A 29 -11.45 7.02 2.88
CA VAL A 29 -11.54 5.56 2.77
C VAL A 29 -11.39 4.94 4.16
N PRO A 30 -12.37 4.15 4.65
CA PRO A 30 -12.25 3.47 5.92
C PRO A 30 -11.15 2.39 5.88
N TYR A 31 -10.43 2.23 6.98
CA TYR A 31 -9.33 1.27 7.09
C TYR A 31 -9.20 0.70 8.50
N GLU A 32 -8.58 -0.46 8.59
CA GLU A 32 -8.15 -1.08 9.85
C GLU A 32 -6.70 -1.56 9.71
N ALA A 33 -5.92 -1.46 10.78
CA ALA A 33 -4.52 -1.88 10.81
C ALA A 33 -4.30 -2.98 11.83
N HIS A 34 -3.57 -4.04 11.42
CA HIS A 34 -3.33 -5.23 12.24
C HIS A 34 -1.88 -5.71 12.13
N ILE A 35 -1.38 -6.31 13.20
CA ILE A 35 -0.13 -7.06 13.18
C ILE A 35 -0.49 -8.54 13.02
N LEU A 36 -0.16 -9.11 11.86
CA LEU A 36 -0.36 -10.52 11.53
C LEU A 36 0.89 -11.02 10.79
N SER A 37 1.55 -12.01 11.35
CA SER A 37 2.78 -12.55 10.75
C SER A 37 2.51 -13.85 10.01
N ALA A 38 2.93 -13.92 8.74
CA ALA A 38 2.84 -15.17 7.97
C ALA A 38 3.66 -16.32 8.61
N HIS A 39 4.73 -16.00 9.33
CA HIS A 39 5.61 -16.98 9.94
C HIS A 39 5.28 -17.26 11.40
N ARG A 40 4.89 -16.23 12.18
CA ARG A 40 4.68 -16.35 13.63
C ARG A 40 3.22 -16.61 14.02
N THR A 41 2.27 -16.16 13.18
CA THR A 41 0.81 -16.34 13.39
C THR A 41 0.12 -16.77 12.08
N PRO A 42 0.59 -17.86 11.43
CA PRO A 42 0.14 -18.23 10.08
C PRO A 42 -1.37 -18.51 10.02
N GLU A 43 -1.93 -19.16 11.02
CA GLU A 43 -3.36 -19.48 11.07
C GLU A 43 -4.22 -18.23 11.17
N ALA A 44 -3.86 -17.27 12.02
CA ALA A 44 -4.57 -15.99 12.16
C ALA A 44 -4.49 -15.16 10.87
N ALA A 45 -3.32 -15.11 10.23
CA ALA A 45 -3.12 -14.41 8.96
C ALA A 45 -3.98 -15.03 7.85
N ALA A 46 -4.00 -16.35 7.73
CA ALA A 46 -4.80 -17.06 6.75
C ALA A 46 -6.31 -16.93 7.01
N ALA A 47 -6.74 -17.00 8.28
CA ALA A 47 -8.13 -16.81 8.66
C ALA A 47 -8.63 -15.42 8.30
N PHE A 48 -7.87 -14.37 8.63
CA PHE A 48 -8.17 -12.99 8.26
C PHE A 48 -8.28 -12.83 6.73
N ALA A 49 -7.32 -13.34 5.97
CA ALA A 49 -7.33 -13.25 4.51
C ALA A 49 -8.59 -13.88 3.90
N ARG A 50 -9.03 -15.05 4.42
CA ARG A 50 -10.23 -15.74 3.94
C ARG A 50 -11.53 -15.01 4.29
N SER A 51 -11.63 -14.40 5.48
CA SER A 51 -12.84 -13.70 5.91
C SER A 51 -12.95 -12.27 5.37
N ALA A 52 -11.84 -11.66 4.97
CA ALA A 52 -11.76 -10.23 4.64
C ALA A 52 -12.83 -9.75 3.65
N ARG A 53 -13.13 -10.52 2.60
CA ARG A 53 -14.18 -10.14 1.62
C ARG A 53 -15.57 -10.06 2.28
N ALA A 54 -15.91 -11.03 3.11
CA ALA A 54 -17.20 -11.08 3.83
C ALA A 54 -17.31 -9.95 4.87
N GLU A 55 -16.18 -9.55 5.45
CA GLU A 55 -16.07 -8.46 6.42
C GLU A 55 -16.03 -7.06 5.79
N GLY A 56 -16.19 -6.96 4.45
CA GLY A 56 -16.36 -5.70 3.74
C GLY A 56 -15.06 -5.03 3.28
N TYR A 57 -13.93 -5.72 3.37
CA TYR A 57 -12.68 -5.22 2.77
C TYR A 57 -12.73 -5.29 1.24
N GLY A 58 -12.07 -4.35 0.58
CA GLY A 58 -11.92 -4.28 -0.87
C GLY A 58 -10.47 -4.49 -1.33
N VAL A 59 -9.51 -4.10 -0.49
CA VAL A 59 -8.06 -4.21 -0.78
C VAL A 59 -7.33 -4.53 0.52
N ILE A 60 -6.24 -5.29 0.42
CA ILE A 60 -5.36 -5.62 1.55
C ILE A 60 -3.95 -5.11 1.24
N LEU A 61 -3.40 -4.27 2.11
CA LEU A 61 -2.01 -3.82 2.08
C LEU A 61 -1.21 -4.69 3.03
N CYS A 62 -0.07 -5.24 2.59
CA CYS A 62 0.79 -6.11 3.40
C CYS A 62 2.21 -5.59 3.42
N ALA A 63 2.70 -5.17 4.59
CA ALA A 63 4.07 -4.70 4.82
C ALA A 63 4.91 -5.80 5.46
N ALA A 64 6.06 -6.10 4.86
CA ALA A 64 7.02 -7.05 5.39
C ALA A 64 8.43 -6.77 4.89
N GLY A 65 9.42 -7.04 5.74
CA GLY A 65 10.85 -6.96 5.44
C GLY A 65 11.52 -8.32 5.40
N MET A 66 12.80 -8.34 5.02
CA MET A 66 13.63 -9.55 4.96
C MET A 66 12.97 -10.66 4.11
N ALA A 67 12.62 -11.81 4.70
CA ALA A 67 11.81 -12.86 4.09
C ALA A 67 10.33 -12.40 4.00
N ALA A 68 10.05 -11.48 3.10
CA ALA A 68 8.79 -10.73 2.99
C ALA A 68 7.67 -11.57 2.33
N HIS A 69 7.31 -12.69 2.95
CA HIS A 69 6.32 -13.64 2.43
C HIS A 69 4.86 -13.24 2.74
N LEU A 70 4.63 -12.20 3.54
CA LEU A 70 3.30 -11.84 4.05
C LEU A 70 2.28 -11.59 2.93
N ALA A 71 2.63 -10.76 1.95
CA ALA A 71 1.73 -10.43 0.85
C ALA A 71 1.38 -11.67 0.00
N GLY A 72 2.37 -12.54 -0.28
CA GLY A 72 2.16 -13.80 -0.98
C GLY A 72 1.26 -14.77 -0.20
N ALA A 73 1.45 -14.86 1.12
CA ALA A 73 0.60 -15.68 1.98
C ALA A 73 -0.86 -15.18 2.00
N PHE A 74 -1.07 -13.86 2.00
CA PHE A 74 -2.40 -13.28 1.88
C PHE A 74 -3.01 -13.54 0.50
N ALA A 75 -2.27 -13.31 -0.59
CA ALA A 75 -2.74 -13.57 -1.95
C ALA A 75 -3.15 -15.03 -2.18
N ALA A 76 -2.49 -15.98 -1.51
CA ALA A 76 -2.84 -17.40 -1.55
C ALA A 76 -4.15 -17.74 -0.82
N ASN A 77 -4.64 -16.87 0.07
CA ASN A 77 -5.81 -17.12 0.93
C ASN A 77 -7.00 -16.19 0.65
N THR A 78 -6.91 -15.30 -0.34
CA THR A 78 -8.01 -14.40 -0.71
C THR A 78 -8.05 -14.16 -2.21
N THR A 79 -9.21 -13.73 -2.71
CA THR A 79 -9.37 -13.21 -4.08
C THR A 79 -9.49 -11.68 -4.10
N LEU A 80 -9.27 -11.01 -2.99
CA LEU A 80 -9.16 -9.55 -2.96
C LEU A 80 -7.80 -9.11 -3.53
N PRO A 81 -7.71 -7.93 -4.14
CA PRO A 81 -6.43 -7.33 -4.48
C PRO A 81 -5.52 -7.22 -3.26
N VAL A 82 -4.29 -7.74 -3.39
CA VAL A 82 -3.24 -7.63 -2.37
C VAL A 82 -2.13 -6.73 -2.88
N VAL A 83 -1.79 -5.71 -2.10
CA VAL A 83 -0.68 -4.78 -2.38
C VAL A 83 0.44 -5.05 -1.40
N GLY A 84 1.61 -5.42 -1.91
CA GLY A 84 2.80 -5.67 -1.13
C GLY A 84 3.63 -4.40 -0.94
N ILE A 85 4.05 -4.15 0.30
CA ILE A 85 4.94 -3.06 0.71
C ILE A 85 6.23 -3.68 1.20
N PRO A 86 7.26 -3.84 0.36
CA PRO A 86 8.54 -4.35 0.82
C PRO A 86 9.20 -3.31 1.72
N MET A 87 9.63 -3.76 2.91
CA MET A 87 10.22 -2.89 3.92
C MET A 87 11.74 -2.87 3.77
N LYS A 88 12.30 -1.65 3.84
CA LYS A 88 13.76 -1.43 3.83
C LYS A 88 14.39 -1.98 5.11
N GLY A 89 15.56 -2.62 4.98
CA GLY A 89 16.32 -3.20 6.08
C GLY A 89 16.90 -4.56 5.71
N GLY A 90 17.45 -5.25 6.71
CA GLY A 90 18.09 -6.55 6.52
C GLY A 90 19.42 -6.48 5.78
N ALA A 91 19.93 -7.62 5.36
CA ALA A 91 21.28 -7.77 4.78
C ALA A 91 21.44 -7.11 3.40
N MET A 92 20.34 -6.96 2.63
CA MET A 92 20.34 -6.39 1.27
C MET A 92 19.57 -5.06 1.21
N ASP A 93 19.40 -4.40 2.35
CA ASP A 93 18.74 -3.09 2.47
C ASP A 93 17.35 -3.02 1.80
N GLY A 94 16.62 -4.13 1.80
CA GLY A 94 15.26 -4.25 1.28
C GLY A 94 15.14 -4.86 -0.12
N LEU A 95 16.24 -5.08 -0.86
CA LEU A 95 16.19 -5.77 -2.16
C LEU A 95 15.67 -7.20 -2.01
N ASP A 96 16.07 -7.89 -0.95
CA ASP A 96 15.56 -9.20 -0.56
C ASP A 96 14.05 -9.18 -0.33
N ALA A 97 13.55 -8.18 0.40
CA ALA A 97 12.12 -8.00 0.64
C ALA A 97 11.34 -7.71 -0.66
N LEU A 98 11.89 -6.86 -1.53
CA LEU A 98 11.30 -6.55 -2.84
C LEU A 98 11.17 -7.81 -3.69
N LEU A 99 12.24 -8.58 -3.84
CA LEU A 99 12.23 -9.79 -4.65
C LEU A 99 11.31 -10.87 -4.06
N ALA A 100 11.29 -11.03 -2.75
CA ALA A 100 10.39 -11.97 -2.08
C ALA A 100 8.91 -11.59 -2.24
N THR A 101 8.60 -10.30 -2.41
CA THR A 101 7.22 -9.81 -2.55
C THR A 101 6.75 -9.85 -4.00
N VAL A 102 7.61 -9.48 -4.97
CA VAL A 102 7.20 -9.29 -6.37
C VAL A 102 7.24 -10.57 -7.20
N GLN A 103 8.12 -11.53 -6.89
CA GLN A 103 8.34 -12.76 -7.68
C GLN A 103 7.27 -13.83 -7.38
N MET A 104 6.01 -13.50 -7.66
CA MET A 104 4.87 -14.37 -7.40
C MET A 104 4.61 -15.34 -8.58
N PRO A 105 4.13 -16.55 -8.31
CA PRO A 105 3.74 -17.50 -9.35
C PRO A 105 2.49 -17.04 -10.12
N SER A 106 2.33 -17.53 -11.35
CA SER A 106 1.14 -17.27 -12.15
C SER A 106 -0.15 -17.68 -11.43
N GLY A 107 -1.15 -16.82 -11.47
CA GLY A 107 -2.45 -17.02 -10.82
C GLY A 107 -2.55 -16.44 -9.41
N PHE A 108 -1.43 -16.04 -8.78
CA PHE A 108 -1.40 -15.46 -7.44
C PHE A 108 -0.61 -14.13 -7.41
N PRO A 109 -1.07 -13.10 -8.13
CA PRO A 109 -0.33 -11.85 -8.24
C PRO A 109 -0.37 -11.05 -6.95
N VAL A 110 0.72 -10.31 -6.68
CA VAL A 110 0.81 -9.26 -5.68
C VAL A 110 1.21 -7.95 -6.37
N ALA A 111 0.40 -6.90 -6.21
CA ALA A 111 0.74 -5.57 -6.71
C ALA A 111 1.81 -4.95 -5.78
N THR A 112 3.07 -4.96 -6.21
CA THR A 112 4.19 -4.56 -5.37
C THR A 112 4.57 -3.10 -5.61
N VAL A 113 4.61 -2.29 -4.54
CA VAL A 113 5.07 -0.89 -4.58
C VAL A 113 6.57 -0.79 -4.23
N ALA A 114 7.12 0.42 -4.30
CA ALA A 114 8.53 0.66 -3.94
C ALA A 114 8.84 0.33 -2.48
N LEU A 115 10.12 0.18 -2.15
CA LEU A 115 10.61 0.02 -0.78
C LEU A 115 10.06 1.14 0.13
N ASN A 116 9.51 0.78 1.28
CA ASN A 116 8.85 1.70 2.20
C ASN A 116 7.69 2.51 1.59
N GLY A 117 7.14 2.06 0.47
CA GLY A 117 6.14 2.78 -0.33
C GLY A 117 4.72 2.75 0.22
N ALA A 118 4.54 2.83 1.55
CA ALA A 118 3.24 2.71 2.20
C ALA A 118 2.20 3.72 1.69
N LYS A 119 2.60 4.98 1.42
CA LYS A 119 1.70 5.97 0.83
C LYS A 119 1.25 5.56 -0.58
N ASN A 120 2.17 5.08 -1.42
CA ASN A 120 1.83 4.62 -2.76
C ASN A 120 0.94 3.37 -2.75
N ALA A 121 1.11 2.48 -1.77
CA ALA A 121 0.20 1.36 -1.57
C ALA A 121 -1.23 1.85 -1.27
N ALA A 122 -1.38 2.88 -0.43
CA ALA A 122 -2.67 3.48 -0.16
C ALA A 122 -3.28 4.18 -1.39
N TYR A 123 -2.50 4.96 -2.15
CA TYR A 123 -2.97 5.55 -3.42
C TYR A 123 -3.40 4.47 -4.42
N LEU A 124 -2.67 3.36 -4.51
CA LEU A 124 -3.07 2.23 -5.35
C LEU A 124 -4.37 1.58 -4.86
N ALA A 125 -4.53 1.42 -3.55
CA ALA A 125 -5.79 0.92 -2.97
C ALA A 125 -6.96 1.86 -3.29
N VAL A 126 -6.78 3.17 -3.15
CA VAL A 126 -7.78 4.18 -3.54
C VAL A 126 -8.12 4.05 -5.03
N ALA A 127 -7.11 3.92 -5.91
CA ALA A 127 -7.32 3.76 -7.35
C ALA A 127 -8.09 2.47 -7.69
N ILE A 128 -7.81 1.36 -7.01
CA ILE A 128 -8.55 0.09 -7.19
C ILE A 128 -10.01 0.27 -6.78
N LEU A 129 -10.27 0.91 -5.64
CA LEU A 129 -11.65 1.15 -5.17
C LEU A 129 -12.41 2.14 -6.06
N ALA A 130 -11.72 3.14 -6.60
CA ALA A 130 -12.27 4.16 -7.49
C ALA A 130 -12.79 3.61 -8.83
N VAL A 131 -12.37 2.41 -9.24
CA VAL A 131 -12.92 1.75 -10.44
C VAL A 131 -14.44 1.54 -10.35
N ALA A 132 -15.00 1.44 -9.15
CA ALA A 132 -16.42 1.24 -8.90
C ALA A 132 -17.02 2.33 -7.99
N ASP A 133 -16.35 3.49 -7.87
CA ASP A 133 -16.76 4.60 -7.01
C ASP A 133 -16.38 5.94 -7.66
N ASP A 134 -17.33 6.55 -8.37
CA ASP A 134 -17.11 7.78 -9.14
C ASP A 134 -16.72 8.98 -8.25
N GLU A 135 -17.21 9.04 -7.00
CA GLU A 135 -16.82 10.11 -6.07
C GLU A 135 -15.34 9.97 -5.69
N LEU A 136 -14.89 8.74 -5.45
CA LEU A 136 -13.49 8.47 -5.15
C LEU A 136 -12.58 8.72 -6.37
N ALA A 137 -13.06 8.41 -7.58
CA ALA A 137 -12.35 8.71 -8.81
C ALA A 137 -12.17 10.23 -9.00
N ALA A 138 -13.22 11.02 -8.78
CA ALA A 138 -13.15 12.48 -8.84
C ALA A 138 -12.15 13.08 -7.82
N LYS A 139 -12.07 12.50 -6.60
CA LYS A 139 -11.07 12.90 -5.60
C LYS A 139 -9.63 12.61 -6.07
N LEU A 140 -9.39 11.49 -6.74
CA LEU A 140 -8.09 11.17 -7.32
C LEU A 140 -7.69 12.16 -8.43
N ASP A 141 -8.62 12.50 -9.29
CA ASP A 141 -8.39 13.47 -10.37
C ASP A 141 -8.06 14.85 -9.79
N SER A 142 -8.81 15.31 -8.78
CA SER A 142 -8.51 16.55 -8.07
C SER A 142 -7.12 16.53 -7.44
N PHE A 143 -6.78 15.46 -6.73
CA PHE A 143 -5.46 15.30 -6.12
C PHE A 143 -4.31 15.38 -7.15
N ARG A 144 -4.48 14.79 -8.33
CA ARG A 144 -3.48 14.85 -9.40
C ARG A 144 -3.37 16.25 -10.00
N ALA A 145 -4.50 16.95 -10.20
CA ALA A 145 -4.51 18.33 -10.68
C ALA A 145 -3.81 19.28 -9.69
N ASP A 146 -4.11 19.16 -8.40
CA ASP A 146 -3.49 19.95 -7.34
C ASP A 146 -1.97 19.70 -7.27
N THR A 147 -1.57 18.44 -7.41
CA THR A 147 -0.14 18.06 -7.46
C THR A 147 0.56 18.70 -8.66
N ALA A 148 -0.06 18.67 -9.84
CA ALA A 148 0.51 19.27 -11.04
C ALA A 148 0.64 20.81 -10.88
N ALA A 149 -0.38 21.47 -10.34
CA ALA A 149 -0.35 22.91 -10.06
C ALA A 149 0.75 23.29 -9.05
N ALA A 150 0.94 22.48 -8.01
CA ALA A 150 2.00 22.68 -7.03
C ALA A 150 3.41 22.54 -7.63
N ILE A 151 3.61 21.61 -8.56
CA ILE A 151 4.89 21.46 -9.30
C ILE A 151 5.12 22.64 -10.24
N ALA A 152 4.11 23.07 -11.00
CA ALA A 152 4.22 24.23 -11.89
C ALA A 152 4.60 25.51 -11.13
N LYS A 153 4.06 25.70 -9.91
CA LYS A 153 4.45 26.83 -9.07
C LYS A 153 5.94 26.75 -8.68
N LYS A 154 6.40 25.57 -8.22
CA LYS A 154 7.81 25.38 -7.84
C LYS A 154 8.75 25.59 -9.03
N ASP A 155 8.37 25.18 -10.22
CA ASP A 155 9.13 25.40 -11.44
C ASP A 155 9.29 26.89 -11.74
N ALA A 156 8.19 27.66 -11.66
CA ALA A 156 8.23 29.10 -11.83
C ALA A 156 9.11 29.80 -10.78
N ASP A 157 9.03 29.38 -9.53
CA ASP A 157 9.83 29.93 -8.44
C ASP A 157 11.34 29.69 -8.69
N ILE A 158 11.72 28.47 -9.09
CA ILE A 158 13.12 28.13 -9.46
C ILE A 158 13.60 28.88 -10.70
N ALA A 159 12.75 28.99 -11.75
CA ALA A 159 13.10 29.74 -12.95
C ALA A 159 13.37 31.23 -12.64
N ALA A 160 12.57 31.85 -11.79
CA ALA A 160 12.77 33.23 -11.34
C ALA A 160 14.08 33.39 -10.52
N GLU A 161 14.36 32.44 -9.62
CA GLU A 161 15.62 32.45 -8.84
C GLU A 161 16.84 32.30 -9.77
N ALA A 162 16.80 31.36 -10.71
CA ALA A 162 17.87 31.13 -11.65
C ALA A 162 18.15 32.33 -12.56
N ALA A 163 17.10 33.07 -12.95
CA ALA A 163 17.25 34.28 -13.77
C ALA A 163 17.85 35.48 -13.00
N ALA A 164 17.87 35.41 -11.67
CA ALA A 164 18.42 36.46 -10.81
C ALA A 164 19.91 36.23 -10.43
N LEU A 165 20.48 35.05 -10.76
CA LEU A 165 21.89 34.73 -10.55
C LEU A 165 22.80 35.28 -11.69
#